data_867c1ea6fb65447d7fe5c64abff128c5
#
_entry.id   867c1ea6fb65447d7fe5c64abff128c5
#
_cell.length_a   1.000
_cell.length_b   1.000
_cell.length_c   1.000
_cell.angle_alpha   90.00
_cell.angle_beta   90.00
_cell.angle_gamma   90.00
#
_symmetry.space_group_name_H-M   'P 1'
#
loop_
_entity.id
_entity.type
_entity.pdbx_description
1 polymer ?
#
loop_
_entity_poly.entity_id
_entity_poly.type
_entity_poly.pdbx_seq_one_letter_code
_entity_poly.pdbx_strand_id
1 'polypeptide(L)'
;MIGPHLALAFMLIYLLLLFAIARFADRQKLLGRSIVANPYVYALSLCVYVSAWTFYGSIGRAASDGLEFLPIYLGPVLAMTVGWIVIRKMIRVSKEHRLTSISDFISFRYGRSYTIGAVVAAFSLIMVTPYVALQLIAISTSLEVLSGEEIMLFGIDVESKLLVAVLLGAFAVIFGARHLDPMERHEGLIAVVAFESVVKIMAFFLVGLYIAYSIFDGYGNITSQIINLASSDPAYATLIDVEPTLWFTLTLVSFFAILFLPRQFHVMVVENSDEGHLKKAMWLFPLYLLLINLFVPAIAWGGLLLNTPGLKDNFILTIPHIHNQYLLQDLFYFLIYDL
;
A
#
# COMPACT_ATOMS: atom_id res chain seq x y z
N MET A 1 -7.89 -25.27 5.33
CA MET A 1 -7.48 -24.55 4.09
C MET A 1 -8.73 -24.25 3.30
N ILE A 2 -8.84 -23.06 2.80
CA ILE A 2 -9.94 -22.66 1.91
C ILE A 2 -9.59 -23.24 0.53
N GLY A 3 -10.52 -23.96 -0.10
CA GLY A 3 -10.25 -24.49 -1.43
C GLY A 3 -10.01 -23.35 -2.44
N PRO A 4 -9.18 -23.54 -3.48
CA PRO A 4 -8.80 -22.49 -4.44
C PRO A 4 -10.02 -21.83 -5.13
N HIS A 5 -11.10 -22.60 -5.35
CA HIS A 5 -12.34 -22.06 -5.92
C HIS A 5 -13.06 -21.06 -4.99
N LEU A 6 -13.05 -21.33 -3.68
CA LEU A 6 -13.65 -20.44 -2.69
C LEU A 6 -12.82 -19.15 -2.56
N ALA A 7 -11.52 -19.28 -2.62
CA ALA A 7 -10.58 -18.19 -2.65
C ALA A 7 -10.82 -17.25 -3.83
N LEU A 8 -10.90 -17.79 -5.03
CA LEU A 8 -11.24 -17.03 -6.24
C LEU A 8 -12.64 -16.39 -6.15
N ALA A 9 -13.61 -17.07 -5.54
CA ALA A 9 -14.94 -16.52 -5.34
C ALA A 9 -14.91 -15.28 -4.42
N PHE A 10 -14.15 -15.34 -3.32
CA PHE A 10 -13.97 -14.18 -2.42
C PHE A 10 -13.32 -13.02 -3.16
N MET A 11 -12.25 -13.25 -3.93
CA MET A 11 -11.61 -12.24 -4.75
C MET A 11 -12.61 -11.56 -5.69
N LEU A 12 -13.41 -12.34 -6.42
CA LEU A 12 -14.40 -11.80 -7.33
C LEU A 12 -15.48 -10.98 -6.61
N ILE A 13 -15.96 -11.46 -5.46
CA ILE A 13 -16.94 -10.73 -4.63
C ILE A 13 -16.35 -9.39 -4.18
N TYR A 14 -15.10 -9.39 -3.74
CA TYR A 14 -14.43 -8.16 -3.31
C TYR A 14 -14.27 -7.17 -4.48
N LEU A 15 -13.79 -7.63 -5.63
CA LEU A 15 -13.72 -6.81 -6.84
C LEU A 15 -15.08 -6.23 -7.23
N LEU A 16 -16.15 -7.04 -7.15
CA LEU A 16 -17.51 -6.54 -7.41
C LEU A 16 -17.94 -5.48 -6.40
N LEU A 17 -17.56 -5.61 -5.13
CA LEU A 17 -17.81 -4.59 -4.11
C LEU A 17 -17.10 -3.27 -4.45
N LEU A 18 -15.81 -3.33 -4.82
CA LEU A 18 -15.05 -2.15 -5.22
C LEU A 18 -15.69 -1.47 -6.45
N PHE A 19 -16.18 -2.28 -7.39
CA PHE A 19 -16.95 -1.78 -8.53
C PHE A 19 -18.25 -1.07 -8.13
N ALA A 20 -18.98 -1.65 -7.20
CA ALA A 20 -20.20 -1.05 -6.71
C ALA A 20 -19.92 0.31 -6.05
N ILE A 21 -18.82 0.40 -5.27
CA ILE A 21 -18.38 1.65 -4.63
C ILE A 21 -17.98 2.69 -5.69
N ALA A 22 -17.16 2.30 -6.67
CA ALA A 22 -16.75 3.20 -7.75
C ALA A 22 -17.94 3.74 -8.51
N ARG A 23 -18.86 2.85 -8.94
CA ARG A 23 -20.08 3.25 -9.67
C ARG A 23 -21.03 4.09 -8.82
N PHE A 24 -21.11 3.84 -7.53
CA PHE A 24 -21.89 4.66 -6.61
C PHE A 24 -21.32 6.08 -6.51
N ALA A 25 -20.00 6.23 -6.34
CA ALA A 25 -19.33 7.52 -6.27
C ALA A 25 -19.49 8.31 -7.58
N ASP A 26 -19.30 7.69 -8.74
CA ASP A 26 -19.49 8.32 -10.04
C ASP A 26 -20.94 8.79 -10.25
N ARG A 27 -21.91 7.98 -9.83
CA ARG A 27 -23.32 8.39 -9.88
C ARG A 27 -23.62 9.58 -8.97
N GLN A 28 -23.05 9.62 -7.75
CA GLN A 28 -23.20 10.76 -6.85
C GLN A 28 -22.61 12.03 -7.44
N LYS A 29 -21.47 11.94 -8.13
CA LYS A 29 -20.88 13.06 -8.89
C LYS A 29 -21.88 13.62 -9.92
N LEU A 30 -22.50 12.74 -10.73
CA LEU A 30 -23.47 13.14 -11.74
C LEU A 30 -24.71 13.85 -11.14
N LEU A 31 -25.05 13.52 -9.88
CA LEU A 31 -26.12 14.18 -9.12
C LEU A 31 -25.67 15.48 -8.41
N GLY A 32 -24.44 15.94 -8.64
CA GLY A 32 -23.87 17.11 -7.99
C GLY A 32 -23.50 16.90 -6.51
N ARG A 33 -23.43 15.66 -6.04
CA ARG A 33 -23.11 15.27 -4.65
C ARG A 33 -21.78 14.52 -4.61
N SER A 34 -20.66 15.22 -4.87
CA SER A 34 -19.35 14.59 -4.82
C SER A 34 -19.01 14.09 -3.41
N ILE A 35 -18.77 12.78 -3.27
CA ILE A 35 -18.32 12.15 -2.03
C ILE A 35 -16.85 12.46 -1.79
N VAL A 36 -16.08 12.61 -2.86
CA VAL A 36 -14.64 12.83 -2.84
C VAL A 36 -14.28 14.28 -2.50
N ALA A 37 -15.22 15.21 -2.65
CA ALA A 37 -15.07 16.59 -2.20
C ALA A 37 -15.09 16.73 -0.65
N ASN A 38 -14.56 15.72 0.04
CA ASN A 38 -14.47 15.65 1.50
C ASN A 38 -13.01 15.53 1.92
N PRO A 39 -12.52 16.36 2.87
CA PRO A 39 -11.13 16.35 3.30
C PRO A 39 -10.67 15.03 3.94
N TYR A 40 -11.58 14.26 4.51
CA TYR A 40 -11.26 12.94 5.08
C TYR A 40 -11.08 11.89 3.98
N VAL A 41 -11.95 11.90 2.97
CA VAL A 41 -11.81 11.00 1.81
C VAL A 41 -10.53 11.32 1.06
N TYR A 42 -10.21 12.60 0.87
CA TYR A 42 -8.93 13.01 0.29
C TYR A 42 -7.72 12.54 1.11
N ALA A 43 -7.75 12.67 2.43
CA ALA A 43 -6.66 12.20 3.29
C ALA A 43 -6.49 10.66 3.22
N LEU A 44 -7.59 9.91 3.19
CA LEU A 44 -7.57 8.45 3.04
C LEU A 44 -7.12 8.03 1.63
N SER A 45 -7.47 8.78 0.58
CA SER A 45 -6.99 8.45 -0.77
C SER A 45 -5.47 8.60 -0.92
N LEU A 46 -4.83 9.49 -0.15
CA LEU A 46 -3.36 9.56 -0.10
C LEU A 46 -2.71 8.28 0.42
N CYS A 47 -3.47 7.46 1.15
CA CYS A 47 -3.02 6.16 1.64
C CYS A 47 -2.86 5.11 0.53
N VAL A 48 -3.09 5.46 -0.74
CA VAL A 48 -2.59 4.72 -1.93
C VAL A 48 -1.07 4.49 -1.85
N TYR A 49 -0.36 5.23 -1.02
CA TYR A 49 1.04 5.00 -0.68
C TYR A 49 1.26 3.61 -0.06
N VAL A 50 0.29 3.15 0.73
CA VAL A 50 0.30 1.84 1.40
C VAL A 50 -0.07 0.75 0.41
N SER A 51 0.90 -0.06 0.05
CA SER A 51 0.83 -1.10 -0.98
C SER A 51 1.18 -2.47 -0.41
N ALA A 52 1.29 -3.51 -1.26
CA ALA A 52 1.77 -4.84 -0.88
C ALA A 52 3.09 -4.78 -0.09
N TRP A 53 3.97 -3.84 -0.44
CA TRP A 53 5.21 -3.66 0.30
C TRP A 53 4.97 -3.36 1.79
N THR A 54 3.94 -2.61 2.12
CA THR A 54 3.59 -2.32 3.53
C THR A 54 3.15 -3.56 4.29
N PHE A 55 2.46 -4.48 3.63
CA PHE A 55 1.94 -5.69 4.27
C PHE A 55 2.96 -6.82 4.36
N TYR A 56 3.83 -6.94 3.36
CA TYR A 56 4.80 -8.01 3.25
C TYR A 56 6.22 -7.51 3.46
N GLY A 57 6.67 -6.59 2.62
CA GLY A 57 8.04 -6.11 2.64
C GLY A 57 8.44 -5.41 3.93
N SER A 58 7.54 -4.65 4.59
CA SER A 58 7.87 -4.03 5.87
C SER A 58 7.99 -5.06 6.99
N ILE A 59 7.17 -6.13 6.98
CA ILE A 59 7.27 -7.22 7.94
C ILE A 59 8.57 -8.01 7.72
N GLY A 60 8.85 -8.40 6.47
CA GLY A 60 10.10 -9.08 6.13
C GLY A 60 11.33 -8.26 6.49
N ARG A 61 11.29 -6.96 6.19
CA ARG A 61 12.37 -6.03 6.56
C ARG A 61 12.51 -5.91 8.08
N ALA A 62 11.41 -5.76 8.82
CA ALA A 62 11.44 -5.70 10.29
C ALA A 62 11.92 -7.02 10.92
N ALA A 63 11.63 -8.16 10.30
CA ALA A 63 12.10 -9.47 10.73
C ALA A 63 13.58 -9.76 10.36
N SER A 64 14.17 -9.00 9.46
CA SER A 64 15.56 -9.15 9.05
C SER A 64 16.47 -8.09 9.64
N ASP A 65 16.05 -6.83 9.58
CA ASP A 65 16.87 -5.65 9.86
C ASP A 65 16.22 -4.75 10.93
N GLY A 66 15.28 -5.27 11.73
CA GLY A 66 14.68 -4.56 12.85
C GLY A 66 13.93 -3.30 12.44
N LEU A 67 14.31 -2.16 13.01
CA LEU A 67 13.63 -0.89 12.78
C LEU A 67 14.00 -0.18 11.47
N GLU A 68 14.82 -0.76 10.62
CA GLU A 68 15.25 -0.17 9.35
C GLU A 68 14.13 -0.05 8.29
N PHE A 69 12.95 -0.60 8.55
CA PHE A 69 11.77 -0.35 7.71
C PHE A 69 11.14 1.03 7.94
N LEU A 70 11.31 1.62 9.12
CA LEU A 70 10.66 2.89 9.52
C LEU A 70 11.00 4.10 8.63
N PRO A 71 12.24 4.30 8.15
CA PRO A 71 12.59 5.42 7.29
C PRO A 71 11.71 5.59 6.07
N ILE A 72 11.21 4.49 5.50
CA ILE A 72 10.32 4.50 4.33
C ILE A 72 8.98 5.18 4.62
N TYR A 73 8.55 5.17 5.88
CA TYR A 73 7.33 5.87 6.34
C TYR A 73 7.63 7.24 6.94
N LEU A 74 8.80 7.39 7.56
CA LEU A 74 9.23 8.66 8.14
C LEU A 74 9.39 9.75 7.07
N GLY A 75 9.94 9.41 5.90
CA GLY A 75 10.05 10.36 4.78
C GLY A 75 8.72 10.96 4.35
N PRO A 76 7.68 10.17 4.02
CA PRO A 76 6.34 10.67 3.73
C PRO A 76 5.70 11.47 4.86
N VAL A 77 5.89 11.08 6.11
CA VAL A 77 5.43 11.85 7.28
C VAL A 77 6.06 13.24 7.29
N LEU A 78 7.38 13.32 7.10
CA LEU A 78 8.09 14.60 7.01
C LEU A 78 7.67 15.41 5.79
N ALA A 79 7.46 14.77 4.64
CA ALA A 79 6.99 15.48 3.44
C ALA A 79 5.61 16.11 3.65
N MET A 80 4.69 15.42 4.33
CA MET A 80 3.36 15.96 4.61
C MET A 80 3.36 17.02 5.72
N THR A 81 4.21 16.90 6.73
CA THR A 81 4.24 17.82 7.88
C THR A 81 5.13 19.04 7.63
N VAL A 82 6.35 18.85 7.12
CA VAL A 82 7.32 19.92 6.85
C VAL A 82 7.24 20.39 5.39
N GLY A 83 7.09 19.44 4.45
CA GLY A 83 7.04 19.72 3.02
C GLY A 83 5.69 20.19 2.47
N TRP A 84 4.67 20.34 3.31
CA TRP A 84 3.31 20.72 2.87
C TRP A 84 3.23 22.00 2.04
N ILE A 85 4.11 22.96 2.28
CA ILE A 85 4.20 24.22 1.51
C ILE A 85 4.53 23.90 0.04
N VAL A 86 5.44 22.96 -0.19
CA VAL A 86 5.81 22.49 -1.54
C VAL A 86 4.62 21.80 -2.19
N ILE A 87 3.97 20.88 -1.47
CA ILE A 87 2.79 20.13 -1.96
C ILE A 87 1.67 21.12 -2.34
N ARG A 88 1.38 22.09 -1.47
CA ARG A 88 0.39 23.12 -1.74
C ARG A 88 0.71 23.92 -3.01
N LYS A 89 1.98 24.28 -3.20
CA LYS A 89 2.43 24.97 -4.40
C LYS A 89 2.30 24.10 -5.65
N MET A 90 2.62 22.79 -5.54
CA MET A 90 2.44 21.84 -6.64
C MET A 90 0.97 21.75 -7.05
N ILE A 91 0.04 21.62 -6.09
CA ILE A 91 -1.42 21.58 -6.34
C ILE A 91 -1.86 22.85 -7.07
N ARG A 92 -1.45 24.02 -6.58
CA ARG A 92 -1.84 25.31 -7.17
C ARG A 92 -1.37 25.46 -8.61
N VAL A 93 -0.07 25.22 -8.84
CA VAL A 93 0.53 25.30 -10.17
C VAL A 93 -0.12 24.30 -11.14
N SER A 94 -0.35 23.08 -10.68
CA SER A 94 -0.98 22.06 -11.52
C SER A 94 -2.42 22.42 -11.91
N LYS A 95 -3.20 22.98 -10.99
CA LYS A 95 -4.56 23.46 -11.28
C LYS A 95 -4.58 24.66 -12.24
N GLU A 96 -3.71 25.63 -12.00
CA GLU A 96 -3.63 26.85 -12.82
C GLU A 96 -3.24 26.55 -14.26
N HIS A 97 -2.29 25.62 -14.44
CA HIS A 97 -1.73 25.28 -15.76
C HIS A 97 -2.26 23.99 -16.37
N ARG A 98 -3.25 23.35 -15.72
CA ARG A 98 -3.90 22.10 -16.16
C ARG A 98 -2.90 20.96 -16.39
N LEU A 99 -1.98 20.78 -15.43
CA LEU A 99 -0.96 19.72 -15.50
C LEU A 99 -1.56 18.43 -14.91
N THR A 100 -1.48 17.35 -15.67
CA THR A 100 -2.16 16.09 -15.36
C THR A 100 -1.21 14.97 -14.96
N SER A 101 0.10 15.19 -15.05
CA SER A 101 1.12 14.20 -14.72
C SER A 101 2.36 14.85 -14.14
N ILE A 102 3.20 14.03 -13.47
CA ILE A 102 4.51 14.49 -12.98
C ILE A 102 5.43 14.89 -14.14
N SER A 103 5.33 14.22 -15.30
CA SER A 103 6.11 14.58 -16.49
C SER A 103 5.69 15.93 -17.06
N ASP A 104 4.39 16.24 -17.06
CA ASP A 104 3.89 17.56 -17.44
C ASP A 104 4.36 18.63 -16.47
N PHE A 105 4.32 18.34 -15.17
CA PHE A 105 4.73 19.27 -14.14
C PHE A 105 6.21 19.65 -14.25
N ILE A 106 7.08 18.67 -14.45
CA ILE A 106 8.52 18.90 -14.62
C ILE A 106 8.79 19.58 -15.96
N SER A 107 8.20 19.10 -17.07
CA SER A 107 8.31 19.71 -18.40
C SER A 107 7.89 21.17 -18.38
N PHE A 108 6.79 21.50 -17.73
CA PHE A 108 6.30 22.87 -17.57
C PHE A 108 7.34 23.78 -16.92
N ARG A 109 8.04 23.30 -15.88
CA ARG A 109 9.08 24.09 -15.21
C ARG A 109 10.25 24.46 -16.12
N TYR A 110 10.51 23.66 -17.14
CA TYR A 110 11.59 23.85 -18.12
C TYR A 110 11.05 24.31 -19.49
N GLY A 111 10.11 25.24 -19.49
CA GLY A 111 9.59 25.87 -20.70
C GLY A 111 8.74 24.94 -21.60
N ARG A 112 8.04 23.97 -20.98
CA ARG A 112 7.24 22.95 -21.68
C ARG A 112 8.07 22.12 -22.68
N SER A 113 9.28 21.75 -22.28
CA SER A 113 10.17 20.94 -23.11
C SER A 113 9.64 19.53 -23.28
N TYR A 114 9.30 19.16 -24.51
CA TYR A 114 8.87 17.80 -24.88
C TYR A 114 9.93 16.74 -24.54
N THR A 115 11.21 17.06 -24.77
CA THR A 115 12.32 16.15 -24.46
C THR A 115 12.38 15.82 -22.98
N ILE A 116 12.27 16.83 -22.10
CA ILE A 116 12.27 16.61 -20.65
C ILE A 116 11.04 15.82 -20.23
N GLY A 117 9.86 16.15 -20.78
CA GLY A 117 8.64 15.39 -20.54
C GLY A 117 8.77 13.92 -20.93
N ALA A 118 9.32 13.63 -22.10
CA ALA A 118 9.55 12.28 -22.58
C ALA A 118 10.55 11.50 -21.72
N VAL A 119 11.64 12.14 -21.29
CA VAL A 119 12.64 11.53 -20.41
C VAL A 119 12.01 11.19 -19.05
N VAL A 120 11.26 12.11 -18.43
CA VAL A 120 10.59 11.86 -17.15
C VAL A 120 9.54 10.76 -17.28
N ALA A 121 8.78 10.72 -18.38
CA ALA A 121 7.80 9.66 -18.64
C ALA A 121 8.50 8.29 -18.81
N ALA A 122 9.62 8.23 -19.52
CA ALA A 122 10.39 6.99 -19.68
C ALA A 122 10.95 6.48 -18.34
N PHE A 123 11.52 7.36 -17.51
CA PHE A 123 11.96 7.00 -16.16
C PHE A 123 10.80 6.54 -15.28
N SER A 124 9.65 7.21 -15.36
CA SER A 124 8.43 6.80 -14.62
C SER A 124 7.99 5.40 -15.00
N LEU A 125 8.01 5.06 -16.30
CA LEU A 125 7.66 3.73 -16.80
C LEU A 125 8.64 2.66 -16.29
N ILE A 126 9.95 2.94 -16.35
CA ILE A 126 10.99 2.04 -15.85
C ILE A 126 10.81 1.78 -14.34
N MET A 127 10.48 2.80 -13.55
CA MET A 127 10.27 2.66 -12.11
C MET A 127 8.96 1.94 -11.75
N VAL A 128 7.89 2.16 -12.51
CA VAL A 128 6.59 1.54 -12.23
C VAL A 128 6.60 0.05 -12.55
N THR A 129 7.33 -0.40 -13.55
CA THR A 129 7.35 -1.81 -13.97
C THR A 129 7.75 -2.79 -12.84
N PRO A 130 8.91 -2.66 -12.16
CA PRO A 130 9.25 -3.54 -11.04
C PRO A 130 8.29 -3.37 -9.86
N TYR A 131 7.73 -2.18 -9.66
CA TYR A 131 6.75 -1.95 -8.62
C TYR A 131 5.46 -2.75 -8.86
N VAL A 132 4.92 -2.76 -10.09
CA VAL A 132 3.75 -3.58 -10.46
C VAL A 132 4.08 -5.07 -10.33
N ALA A 133 5.28 -5.50 -10.73
CA ALA A 133 5.71 -6.89 -10.58
C ALA A 133 5.70 -7.32 -9.10
N LEU A 134 6.15 -6.47 -8.17
CA LEU A 134 6.10 -6.76 -6.73
C LEU A 134 4.65 -6.92 -6.23
N GLN A 135 3.70 -6.13 -6.72
CA GLN A 135 2.29 -6.28 -6.35
C GLN A 135 1.74 -7.64 -6.84
N LEU A 136 2.04 -8.00 -8.10
CA LEU A 136 1.61 -9.28 -8.67
C LEU A 136 2.20 -10.48 -7.92
N ILE A 137 3.48 -10.43 -7.56
CA ILE A 137 4.14 -11.45 -6.74
C ILE A 137 3.46 -11.56 -5.37
N ALA A 138 3.20 -10.45 -4.70
CA ALA A 138 2.57 -10.45 -3.39
C ALA A 138 1.18 -11.10 -3.43
N ILE A 139 0.34 -10.75 -4.40
CA ILE A 139 -0.99 -11.31 -4.56
C ILE A 139 -0.91 -12.82 -4.86
N SER A 140 -0.06 -13.23 -5.80
CA SER A 140 0.07 -14.64 -6.17
C SER A 140 0.61 -15.50 -5.03
N THR A 141 1.65 -15.04 -4.32
CA THR A 141 2.19 -15.74 -3.15
C THR A 141 1.14 -15.88 -2.05
N SER A 142 0.31 -14.88 -1.88
CA SER A 142 -0.80 -14.93 -0.92
C SER A 142 -1.82 -15.99 -1.29
N LEU A 143 -2.18 -16.07 -2.56
CA LEU A 143 -3.03 -17.13 -3.09
C LEU A 143 -2.45 -18.53 -2.80
N GLU A 144 -1.17 -18.71 -3.09
CA GLU A 144 -0.46 -19.99 -2.85
C GLU A 144 -0.43 -20.37 -1.36
N VAL A 145 -0.12 -19.41 -0.46
CA VAL A 145 -0.11 -19.66 0.99
C VAL A 145 -1.49 -20.05 1.51
N LEU A 146 -2.54 -19.45 0.98
CA LEU A 146 -3.91 -19.64 1.47
C LEU A 146 -4.62 -20.85 0.85
N SER A 147 -4.41 -21.13 -0.43
CA SER A 147 -4.99 -22.29 -1.11
C SER A 147 -4.29 -23.61 -0.74
N GLY A 148 -2.98 -23.53 -0.44
CA GLY A 148 -2.16 -24.71 -0.17
C GLY A 148 -1.99 -25.67 -1.35
N GLU A 149 -2.56 -25.34 -2.50
CA GLU A 149 -2.59 -26.15 -3.71
C GLU A 149 -2.38 -25.30 -4.95
N GLU A 150 -1.87 -25.90 -6.02
CA GLU A 150 -1.79 -25.30 -7.34
C GLU A 150 -3.20 -25.05 -7.91
N ILE A 151 -3.37 -23.89 -8.56
CA ILE A 151 -4.69 -23.50 -9.08
C ILE A 151 -4.95 -24.25 -10.39
N MET A 152 -5.85 -25.25 -10.35
CA MET A 152 -6.35 -25.90 -11.54
C MET A 152 -7.60 -25.19 -12.08
N LEU A 153 -7.50 -24.60 -13.26
CA LEU A 153 -8.63 -24.02 -14.00
C LEU A 153 -8.99 -24.95 -15.19
N PHE A 154 -10.19 -25.48 -15.17
CA PHE A 154 -10.68 -26.41 -16.22
C PHE A 154 -9.77 -27.65 -16.45
N GLY A 155 -9.07 -28.12 -15.40
CA GLY A 155 -8.15 -29.26 -15.49
C GLY A 155 -6.76 -28.90 -16.06
N ILE A 156 -6.46 -27.63 -16.23
CA ILE A 156 -5.16 -27.13 -16.65
C ILE A 156 -4.50 -26.49 -15.45
N ASP A 157 -3.26 -26.84 -15.19
CA ASP A 157 -2.43 -26.17 -14.20
C ASP A 157 -2.09 -24.78 -14.71
N VAL A 158 -2.58 -23.74 -14.00
CA VAL A 158 -2.36 -22.36 -14.37
C VAL A 158 -1.49 -21.71 -13.28
N GLU A 159 -0.32 -21.27 -13.67
CA GLU A 159 0.54 -20.52 -12.76
C GLU A 159 -0.23 -19.34 -12.15
N SER A 160 -0.34 -19.31 -10.82
CA SER A 160 -1.11 -18.32 -10.07
C SER A 160 -0.73 -16.87 -10.44
N LYS A 161 0.55 -16.63 -10.74
CA LYS A 161 1.07 -15.31 -11.19
C LYS A 161 0.47 -14.86 -12.52
N LEU A 162 0.34 -15.79 -13.48
CA LEU A 162 -0.23 -15.49 -14.79
C LEU A 162 -1.74 -15.23 -14.67
N LEU A 163 -2.45 -16.02 -13.88
CA LEU A 163 -3.88 -15.83 -13.62
C LEU A 163 -4.16 -14.45 -13.03
N VAL A 164 -3.43 -14.08 -11.97
CA VAL A 164 -3.56 -12.79 -11.31
C VAL A 164 -3.24 -11.64 -12.28
N ALA A 165 -2.15 -11.76 -13.06
CA ALA A 165 -1.76 -10.75 -14.03
C ALA A 165 -2.82 -10.53 -15.11
N VAL A 166 -3.43 -11.61 -15.63
CA VAL A 166 -4.49 -11.53 -16.64
C VAL A 166 -5.77 -10.90 -16.06
N LEU A 167 -6.17 -11.30 -14.85
CA LEU A 167 -7.36 -10.75 -14.18
C LEU A 167 -7.21 -9.25 -13.88
N LEU A 168 -6.07 -8.85 -13.31
CA LEU A 168 -5.81 -7.44 -13.01
C LEU A 168 -5.59 -6.62 -14.27
N GLY A 169 -4.94 -7.20 -15.30
CA GLY A 169 -4.81 -6.55 -16.61
C GLY A 169 -6.15 -6.32 -17.28
N ALA A 170 -7.04 -7.32 -17.29
CA ALA A 170 -8.41 -7.18 -17.79
C ALA A 170 -9.19 -6.11 -17.02
N PHE A 171 -9.06 -6.12 -15.69
CA PHE A 171 -9.64 -5.10 -14.83
C PHE A 171 -9.14 -3.69 -15.21
N ALA A 172 -7.82 -3.50 -15.31
CA ALA A 172 -7.23 -2.20 -15.67
C ALA A 172 -7.71 -1.70 -17.04
N VAL A 173 -7.85 -2.59 -18.04
CA VAL A 173 -8.36 -2.25 -19.37
C VAL A 173 -9.85 -1.86 -19.32
N ILE A 174 -10.67 -2.66 -18.62
CA ILE A 174 -12.12 -2.43 -18.54
C ILE A 174 -12.44 -1.10 -17.82
N PHE A 175 -11.63 -0.71 -16.85
CA PHE A 175 -11.92 0.42 -15.97
C PHE A 175 -11.03 1.63 -16.19
N GLY A 176 -9.74 1.41 -16.47
CA GLY A 176 -8.79 2.49 -16.68
C GLY A 176 -8.91 3.16 -18.06
N ALA A 177 -9.38 2.45 -19.08
CA ALA A 177 -9.46 2.96 -20.46
C ALA A 177 -10.82 3.57 -20.83
N ARG A 178 -11.75 3.70 -19.91
CA ARG A 178 -13.14 4.15 -20.21
C ARG A 178 -13.26 5.62 -20.55
N HIS A 179 -12.44 6.47 -19.99
CA HIS A 179 -12.50 7.91 -20.20
C HIS A 179 -11.16 8.42 -20.71
N LEU A 180 -11.20 9.07 -21.86
CA LEU A 180 -10.00 9.58 -22.54
C LEU A 180 -9.69 11.04 -22.19
N ASP A 181 -10.52 11.68 -21.33
CA ASP A 181 -10.27 13.06 -20.89
C ASP A 181 -9.27 13.08 -19.71
N PRO A 182 -8.03 13.55 -19.93
CA PRO A 182 -7.02 13.61 -18.87
C PRO A 182 -7.37 14.56 -17.74
N MET A 183 -8.38 15.43 -17.93
CA MET A 183 -8.86 16.40 -16.93
C MET A 183 -10.04 15.89 -16.13
N GLU A 184 -10.60 14.74 -16.49
CA GLU A 184 -11.72 14.16 -15.76
C GLU A 184 -11.21 13.57 -14.43
N ARG A 185 -11.83 13.97 -13.32
CA ARG A 185 -11.54 13.40 -12.01
C ARG A 185 -12.20 12.04 -11.88
N HIS A 186 -11.40 11.07 -11.47
CA HIS A 186 -11.83 9.69 -11.29
C HIS A 186 -12.41 9.49 -9.88
N GLU A 187 -13.58 10.11 -9.61
CA GLU A 187 -14.19 10.06 -8.26
C GLU A 187 -14.45 8.64 -7.78
N GLY A 188 -14.86 7.75 -8.69
CA GLY A 188 -15.03 6.34 -8.37
C GLY A 188 -13.73 5.68 -7.88
N LEU A 189 -12.62 5.91 -8.58
CA LEU A 189 -11.30 5.39 -8.18
C LEU A 189 -10.85 5.93 -6.82
N ILE A 190 -11.00 7.24 -6.61
CA ILE A 190 -10.60 7.87 -5.34
C ILE A 190 -11.45 7.35 -4.17
N ALA A 191 -12.75 7.13 -4.38
CA ALA A 191 -13.63 6.55 -3.35
C ALA A 191 -13.23 5.10 -3.02
N VAL A 192 -12.87 4.30 -4.02
CA VAL A 192 -12.34 2.94 -3.83
C VAL A 192 -11.06 2.98 -3.00
N VAL A 193 -10.06 3.76 -3.40
CA VAL A 193 -8.79 3.88 -2.67
C VAL A 193 -9.00 4.31 -1.22
N ALA A 194 -9.92 5.24 -0.97
CA ALA A 194 -10.25 5.67 0.40
C ALA A 194 -10.92 4.54 1.22
N PHE A 195 -11.82 3.77 0.61
CA PHE A 195 -12.45 2.62 1.25
C PHE A 195 -11.42 1.53 1.57
N GLU A 196 -10.61 1.15 0.60
CA GLU A 196 -9.52 0.19 0.76
C GLU A 196 -8.59 0.58 1.92
N SER A 197 -8.26 1.85 2.04
CA SER A 197 -7.39 2.34 3.11
C SER A 197 -7.97 2.06 4.50
N VAL A 198 -9.29 2.16 4.67
CA VAL A 198 -9.95 1.80 5.93
C VAL A 198 -9.91 0.30 6.17
N VAL A 199 -10.20 -0.48 5.15
CA VAL A 199 -10.18 -1.95 5.24
C VAL A 199 -8.76 -2.44 5.60
N LYS A 200 -7.73 -1.90 4.92
CA LYS A 200 -6.32 -2.22 5.15
C LYS A 200 -5.88 -1.99 6.60
N ILE A 201 -6.16 -0.82 7.16
CA ILE A 201 -5.75 -0.52 8.53
C ILE A 201 -6.49 -1.41 9.54
N MET A 202 -7.80 -1.65 9.33
CA MET A 202 -8.59 -2.50 10.23
C MET A 202 -8.01 -3.91 10.34
N ALA A 203 -7.67 -4.51 9.23
CA ALA A 203 -7.15 -5.86 9.24
C ALA A 203 -5.74 -5.94 9.80
N PHE A 204 -4.87 -4.99 9.44
CA PHE A 204 -3.53 -4.95 10.02
C PHE A 204 -3.58 -4.86 11.54
N PHE A 205 -4.51 -4.04 12.05
CA PHE A 205 -4.79 -3.95 13.49
C PHE A 205 -5.28 -5.26 14.09
N LEU A 206 -6.24 -5.93 13.45
CA LEU A 206 -6.80 -7.17 13.98
C LEU A 206 -5.74 -8.27 14.13
N VAL A 207 -4.88 -8.45 13.13
CA VAL A 207 -3.80 -9.44 13.23
C VAL A 207 -2.71 -8.99 14.20
N GLY A 208 -2.33 -7.72 14.16
CA GLY A 208 -1.34 -7.20 15.08
C GLY A 208 -1.78 -7.34 16.55
N LEU A 209 -3.05 -7.01 16.86
CA LEU A 209 -3.64 -7.21 18.18
C LEU A 209 -3.71 -8.69 18.55
N TYR A 210 -4.13 -9.55 17.63
CA TYR A 210 -4.19 -10.99 17.86
C TYR A 210 -2.81 -11.54 18.23
N ILE A 211 -1.78 -11.21 17.44
CA ILE A 211 -0.41 -11.67 17.73
C ILE A 211 0.07 -11.11 19.06
N ALA A 212 -0.06 -9.79 19.28
CA ALA A 212 0.48 -9.15 20.47
C ALA A 212 -0.19 -9.59 21.79
N TYR A 213 -1.51 -9.84 21.78
CA TYR A 213 -2.27 -10.03 23.01
C TYR A 213 -2.94 -11.40 23.15
N SER A 214 -3.07 -12.18 22.07
CA SER A 214 -3.64 -13.54 22.14
C SER A 214 -2.57 -14.63 22.07
N ILE A 215 -1.44 -14.36 21.39
CA ILE A 215 -0.31 -15.30 21.32
C ILE A 215 0.75 -14.93 22.35
N PHE A 216 1.04 -13.64 22.49
CA PHE A 216 1.99 -13.10 23.47
C PHE A 216 1.27 -12.28 24.55
N ASP A 217 1.94 -12.05 25.68
CA ASP A 217 1.42 -11.24 26.80
C ASP A 217 1.63 -9.73 26.58
N GLY A 218 1.37 -9.25 25.36
CA GLY A 218 1.48 -7.87 24.98
C GLY A 218 2.80 -7.48 24.29
N TYR A 219 2.82 -6.25 23.79
CA TYR A 219 3.93 -5.70 23.01
C TYR A 219 5.26 -5.70 23.78
N GLY A 220 5.22 -5.39 25.07
CA GLY A 220 6.41 -5.38 25.94
C GLY A 220 7.05 -6.76 26.07
N ASN A 221 6.25 -7.81 26.09
CA ASN A 221 6.72 -9.20 26.13
C ASN A 221 7.50 -9.55 24.87
N ILE A 222 6.96 -9.26 23.68
CA ILE A 222 7.63 -9.48 22.38
C ILE A 222 8.95 -8.71 22.34
N THR A 223 8.93 -7.41 22.68
CA THR A 223 10.11 -6.55 22.63
C THR A 223 11.21 -7.04 23.57
N SER A 224 10.89 -7.44 24.80
CA SER A 224 11.87 -7.96 25.75
C SER A 224 12.50 -9.27 25.29
N GLN A 225 11.71 -10.17 24.68
CA GLN A 225 12.23 -11.42 24.13
C GLN A 225 13.17 -11.18 22.95
N ILE A 226 12.84 -10.24 22.04
CA ILE A 226 13.70 -9.88 20.91
C ILE A 226 14.99 -9.23 21.37
N ILE A 227 14.96 -8.32 22.34
CA ILE A 227 16.19 -7.72 22.90
C ILE A 227 17.08 -8.78 23.52
N ASN A 228 16.51 -9.74 24.25
CA ASN A 228 17.27 -10.85 24.82
C ASN A 228 17.86 -11.74 23.73
N LEU A 229 17.10 -12.07 22.69
CA LEU A 229 17.57 -12.87 21.55
C LEU A 229 18.71 -12.16 20.81
N ALA A 230 18.54 -10.89 20.48
CA ALA A 230 19.55 -10.09 19.78
C ALA A 230 20.83 -9.87 20.61
N SER A 231 20.72 -9.86 21.94
CA SER A 231 21.86 -9.73 22.84
C SER A 231 22.61 -11.05 23.04
N SER A 232 21.92 -12.18 22.89
CA SER A 232 22.51 -13.52 23.09
C SER A 232 23.05 -14.17 21.83
N ASP A 233 22.50 -13.82 20.66
CA ASP A 233 22.85 -14.39 19.38
C ASP A 233 23.22 -13.29 18.36
N PRO A 234 24.49 -13.23 17.91
CA PRO A 234 24.95 -12.26 16.92
C PRO A 234 24.18 -12.27 15.59
N ALA A 235 23.54 -13.38 15.25
CA ALA A 235 22.72 -13.49 14.03
C ALA A 235 21.47 -12.56 14.07
N TYR A 236 21.04 -12.15 15.25
CA TYR A 236 19.89 -11.27 15.47
C TYR A 236 20.28 -9.85 15.92
N ALA A 237 21.57 -9.53 15.97
CA ALA A 237 22.05 -8.21 16.42
C ALA A 237 21.47 -7.05 15.58
N THR A 238 21.28 -7.28 14.27
CA THR A 238 20.68 -6.31 13.33
C THR A 238 19.26 -5.88 13.70
N LEU A 239 18.53 -6.67 14.50
CA LEU A 239 17.15 -6.33 14.92
C LEU A 239 17.09 -5.10 15.84
N ILE A 240 18.18 -4.82 16.57
CA ILE A 240 18.28 -3.70 17.53
C ILE A 240 19.35 -2.67 17.14
N ASP A 241 20.20 -3.00 16.18
CA ASP A 241 21.22 -2.09 15.67
C ASP A 241 20.62 -1.22 14.54
N VAL A 242 21.03 0.05 14.50
CA VAL A 242 20.52 1.03 13.53
C VAL A 242 21.70 1.75 12.91
N GLU A 243 21.82 1.70 11.58
CA GLU A 243 22.82 2.46 10.86
C GLU A 243 22.31 3.88 10.52
N PRO A 244 22.86 4.94 11.17
CA PRO A 244 22.33 6.31 10.98
C PRO A 244 22.42 6.81 9.54
N THR A 245 23.47 6.43 8.80
CA THR A 245 23.66 6.84 7.41
C THR A 245 22.59 6.25 6.50
N LEU A 246 22.28 4.96 6.68
CA LEU A 246 21.23 4.28 5.94
C LEU A 246 19.86 4.88 6.27
N TRP A 247 19.59 5.13 7.56
CA TRP A 247 18.35 5.77 8.00
C TRP A 247 18.14 7.14 7.35
N PHE A 248 19.16 8.00 7.37
CA PHE A 248 19.09 9.31 6.73
C PHE A 248 18.84 9.17 5.23
N THR A 249 19.56 8.29 4.56
CA THR A 249 19.45 8.09 3.11
C THR A 249 18.07 7.59 2.73
N LEU A 250 17.56 6.56 3.41
CA LEU A 250 16.23 6.00 3.15
C LEU A 250 15.11 7.01 3.45
N THR A 251 15.25 7.79 4.54
CA THR A 251 14.30 8.85 4.87
C THR A 251 14.27 9.93 3.79
N LEU A 252 15.43 10.34 3.29
CA LEU A 252 15.54 11.36 2.25
C LEU A 252 14.94 10.85 0.92
N VAL A 253 15.26 9.62 0.53
CA VAL A 253 14.72 9.00 -0.69
C VAL A 253 13.21 8.87 -0.60
N SER A 254 12.68 8.39 0.52
CA SER A 254 11.22 8.23 0.71
C SER A 254 10.49 9.57 0.84
N PHE A 255 11.13 10.61 1.39
CA PHE A 255 10.60 11.98 1.38
C PHE A 255 10.37 12.48 -0.05
N PHE A 256 11.33 12.27 -0.94
CA PHE A 256 11.15 12.67 -2.34
C PHE A 256 10.24 11.71 -3.10
N ALA A 257 10.22 10.44 -2.76
CA ALA A 257 9.36 9.45 -3.42
C ALA A 257 7.87 9.84 -3.34
N ILE A 258 7.37 10.29 -2.20
CA ILE A 258 5.96 10.69 -2.08
C ILE A 258 5.61 11.88 -2.99
N LEU A 259 6.56 12.77 -3.27
CA LEU A 259 6.35 13.94 -4.12
C LEU A 259 6.37 13.60 -5.62
N PHE A 260 7.20 12.61 -6.01
CA PHE A 260 7.52 12.36 -7.42
C PHE A 260 7.02 11.04 -7.97
N LEU A 261 6.56 10.10 -7.13
CA LEU A 261 5.93 8.88 -7.63
C LEU A 261 4.67 9.22 -8.44
N PRO A 262 4.53 8.75 -9.71
CA PRO A 262 3.43 9.14 -10.59
C PRO A 262 2.05 8.95 -9.99
N ARG A 263 1.79 7.79 -9.37
CA ARG A 263 0.51 7.49 -8.72
C ARG A 263 0.22 8.43 -7.55
N GLN A 264 1.25 8.71 -6.73
CA GLN A 264 1.09 9.57 -5.56
C GLN A 264 0.89 11.02 -5.97
N PHE A 265 1.63 11.48 -6.97
CA PHE A 265 1.43 12.79 -7.58
C PHE A 265 0.01 12.93 -8.13
N HIS A 266 -0.48 11.92 -8.84
CA HIS A 266 -1.83 11.95 -9.40
C HIS A 266 -2.88 12.13 -8.31
N VAL A 267 -2.90 11.27 -7.29
CA VAL A 267 -3.90 11.35 -6.21
C VAL A 267 -3.72 12.62 -5.37
N MET A 268 -2.49 12.99 -5.05
CA MET A 268 -2.21 14.11 -4.15
C MET A 268 -2.43 15.47 -4.81
N VAL A 269 -2.07 15.59 -6.10
CA VAL A 269 -2.01 16.88 -6.80
C VAL A 269 -3.14 17.02 -7.82
N VAL A 270 -3.33 16.04 -8.70
CA VAL A 270 -4.28 16.12 -9.81
C VAL A 270 -5.71 15.94 -9.33
N GLU A 271 -5.96 14.93 -8.51
CA GLU A 271 -7.30 14.62 -7.99
C GLU A 271 -7.73 15.53 -6.82
N ASN A 272 -6.84 16.37 -6.31
CA ASN A 272 -7.20 17.31 -5.25
C ASN A 272 -8.29 18.28 -5.70
N SER A 273 -9.45 18.26 -5.05
CA SER A 273 -10.58 19.15 -5.37
C SER A 273 -10.41 20.55 -4.76
N ASP A 274 -9.88 20.64 -3.53
CA ASP A 274 -9.70 21.88 -2.78
C ASP A 274 -8.38 21.88 -2.03
N GLU A 275 -7.58 22.95 -2.16
CA GLU A 275 -6.34 23.13 -1.38
C GLU A 275 -6.57 23.06 0.14
N GLY A 276 -7.76 23.44 0.61
CA GLY A 276 -8.13 23.39 2.02
C GLY A 276 -8.12 21.97 2.60
N HIS A 277 -8.34 20.96 1.76
CA HIS A 277 -8.28 19.55 2.16
C HIS A 277 -6.89 19.12 2.64
N LEU A 278 -5.84 19.79 2.13
CA LEU A 278 -4.46 19.52 2.55
C LEU A 278 -4.26 19.71 4.05
N LYS A 279 -4.95 20.68 4.67
CA LYS A 279 -4.87 20.90 6.13
C LYS A 279 -5.25 19.68 6.96
N LYS A 280 -6.22 18.90 6.49
CA LYS A 280 -6.60 17.63 7.14
C LYS A 280 -5.63 16.52 6.81
N ALA A 281 -5.22 16.43 5.56
CA ALA A 281 -4.29 15.42 5.08
C ALA A 281 -2.92 15.49 5.78
N MET A 282 -2.43 16.70 6.09
CA MET A 282 -1.14 16.93 6.76
C MET A 282 -0.96 16.21 8.10
N TRP A 283 -2.03 15.87 8.79
CA TRP A 283 -1.96 15.13 10.04
C TRP A 283 -2.65 13.76 9.98
N LEU A 284 -3.73 13.61 9.20
CA LEU A 284 -4.43 12.33 9.07
C LEU A 284 -3.60 11.28 8.34
N PHE A 285 -2.90 11.65 7.27
CA PHE A 285 -2.04 10.72 6.55
C PHE A 285 -0.82 10.27 7.39
N PRO A 286 -0.06 11.18 8.06
CA PRO A 286 0.95 10.76 9.02
C PRO A 286 0.42 9.88 10.15
N LEU A 287 -0.75 10.21 10.70
CA LEU A 287 -1.40 9.39 11.73
C LEU A 287 -1.74 7.98 11.20
N TYR A 288 -2.27 7.90 9.98
CA TYR A 288 -2.55 6.62 9.33
C TYR A 288 -1.27 5.78 9.16
N LEU A 289 -0.18 6.40 8.68
CA LEU A 289 1.11 5.71 8.54
C LEU A 289 1.67 5.27 9.89
N LEU A 290 1.54 6.07 10.94
CA LEU A 290 1.93 5.69 12.30
C LEU A 290 1.15 4.48 12.77
N LEU A 291 -0.18 4.52 12.63
CA LEU A 291 -1.05 3.45 13.08
C LEU A 291 -0.78 2.14 12.35
N ILE A 292 -0.67 2.14 11.03
CA ILE A 292 -0.44 0.89 10.29
C ILE A 292 0.92 0.28 10.62
N ASN A 293 1.93 1.10 10.91
CA ASN A 293 3.25 0.61 11.27
C ASN A 293 3.40 0.20 12.74
N LEU A 294 2.40 0.49 13.58
CA LEU A 294 2.44 0.16 14.99
C LEU A 294 2.60 -1.34 15.23
N PHE A 295 1.98 -2.17 14.40
CA PHE A 295 1.99 -3.62 14.57
C PHE A 295 3.00 -4.36 13.68
N VAL A 296 3.73 -3.67 12.81
CA VAL A 296 4.77 -4.29 11.99
C VAL A 296 5.80 -5.03 12.85
N PRO A 297 6.39 -4.42 13.91
CA PRO A 297 7.32 -5.14 14.76
C PRO A 297 6.66 -6.32 15.49
N ALA A 298 5.43 -6.19 15.96
CA ALA A 298 4.74 -7.28 16.66
C ALA A 298 4.57 -8.50 15.77
N ILE A 299 4.19 -8.30 14.50
CA ILE A 299 4.02 -9.39 13.52
C ILE A 299 5.37 -9.98 13.13
N ALA A 300 6.34 -9.13 12.81
CA ALA A 300 7.67 -9.53 12.36
C ALA A 300 8.43 -10.30 13.45
N TRP A 301 8.51 -9.72 14.63
CA TRP A 301 9.24 -10.29 15.77
C TRP A 301 8.50 -11.45 16.40
N GLY A 302 7.16 -11.39 16.46
CA GLY A 302 6.33 -12.54 16.84
C GLY A 302 6.58 -13.74 15.94
N GLY A 303 6.66 -13.53 14.63
CA GLY A 303 6.98 -14.59 13.67
C GLY A 303 8.36 -15.20 13.87
N LEU A 304 9.37 -14.40 14.21
CA LEU A 304 10.71 -14.90 14.56
C LEU A 304 10.70 -15.73 15.84
N LEU A 305 10.06 -15.23 16.90
CA LEU A 305 9.98 -15.91 18.21
C LEU A 305 9.21 -17.23 18.13
N LEU A 306 8.23 -17.31 17.26
CA LEU A 306 7.45 -18.53 17.00
C LEU A 306 8.17 -19.51 16.06
N ASN A 307 9.34 -19.16 15.54
CA ASN A 307 10.02 -19.92 14.49
C ASN A 307 9.08 -20.24 13.31
N THR A 308 8.27 -19.27 12.90
CA THR A 308 7.26 -19.44 11.85
C THR A 308 7.94 -19.87 10.54
N PRO A 309 7.51 -20.97 9.93
CA PRO A 309 8.11 -21.47 8.69
C PRO A 309 7.77 -20.58 7.50
N GLY A 310 8.63 -20.61 6.47
CA GLY A 310 8.44 -19.90 5.21
C GLY A 310 9.14 -18.54 5.15
N LEU A 311 8.72 -17.73 4.18
CA LEU A 311 9.31 -16.40 3.98
C LEU A 311 8.86 -15.44 5.09
N LYS A 312 9.79 -14.65 5.62
CA LYS A 312 9.53 -13.66 6.69
C LYS A 312 8.46 -12.63 6.26
N ASP A 313 8.41 -12.30 4.99
CA ASP A 313 7.40 -11.40 4.42
C ASP A 313 5.97 -11.92 4.64
N ASN A 314 5.79 -13.23 4.67
CA ASN A 314 4.48 -13.87 4.78
C ASN A 314 4.00 -14.09 6.22
N PHE A 315 4.74 -13.67 7.25
CA PHE A 315 4.36 -13.88 8.65
C PHE A 315 2.95 -13.39 8.98
N ILE A 316 2.50 -12.32 8.34
CA ILE A 316 1.14 -11.80 8.50
C ILE A 316 0.05 -12.81 8.13
N LEU A 317 0.32 -13.71 7.19
CA LEU A 317 -0.59 -14.76 6.74
C LEU A 317 -0.34 -16.09 7.47
N THR A 318 0.93 -16.45 7.61
CA THR A 318 1.32 -17.77 8.12
C THR A 318 1.07 -17.93 9.61
N ILE A 319 1.21 -16.86 10.42
CA ILE A 319 0.96 -16.94 11.86
C ILE A 319 -0.52 -17.26 12.16
N PRO A 320 -1.52 -16.52 11.65
CA PRO A 320 -2.93 -16.89 11.84
C PRO A 320 -3.28 -18.28 11.30
N HIS A 321 -2.64 -18.69 10.20
CA HIS A 321 -2.86 -20.00 9.60
C HIS A 321 -2.42 -21.14 10.54
N ILE A 322 -1.20 -21.09 11.07
CA ILE A 322 -0.65 -22.11 11.97
C ILE A 322 -1.47 -22.20 13.27
N HIS A 323 -2.00 -21.09 13.76
CA HIS A 323 -2.84 -21.05 14.94
C HIS A 323 -4.34 -21.32 14.68
N ASN A 324 -4.71 -21.82 13.50
CA ASN A 324 -6.09 -22.16 13.09
C ASN A 324 -7.08 -20.99 13.18
N GLN A 325 -6.61 -19.76 13.02
CA GLN A 325 -7.45 -18.55 13.03
C GLN A 325 -7.91 -18.20 11.62
N TYR A 326 -8.66 -19.10 11.00
CA TYR A 326 -9.13 -18.99 9.62
C TYR A 326 -9.88 -17.68 9.35
N LEU A 327 -10.64 -17.18 10.32
CA LEU A 327 -11.39 -15.93 10.19
C LEU A 327 -10.48 -14.70 10.01
N LEU A 328 -9.34 -14.64 10.72
CA LEU A 328 -8.34 -13.59 10.53
C LEU A 328 -7.60 -13.75 9.20
N GLN A 329 -7.30 -15.00 8.85
CA GLN A 329 -6.71 -15.35 7.57
C GLN A 329 -7.63 -14.94 6.42
N ASP A 330 -8.93 -15.24 6.50
CA ASP A 330 -9.93 -14.88 5.50
C ASP A 330 -10.11 -13.37 5.36
N LEU A 331 -10.09 -12.64 6.48
CA LEU A 331 -10.12 -11.18 6.47
C LEU A 331 -8.92 -10.60 5.73
N PHE A 332 -7.71 -11.19 5.93
CA PHE A 332 -6.51 -10.82 5.17
C PHE A 332 -6.62 -11.18 3.70
N TYR A 333 -7.34 -12.24 3.38
CA TYR A 333 -7.63 -12.60 2.02
C TYR A 333 -8.33 -11.48 1.26
N PHE A 334 -9.36 -10.88 1.87
CA PHE A 334 -10.03 -9.71 1.30
C PHE A 334 -9.09 -8.53 1.07
N LEU A 335 -8.06 -8.38 1.93
CA LEU A 335 -7.15 -7.25 1.91
C LEU A 335 -6.01 -7.35 0.92
N ILE A 336 -5.59 -8.57 0.61
CA ILE A 336 -4.49 -8.83 -0.31
C ILE A 336 -4.88 -8.50 -1.74
N TYR A 337 -6.16 -8.66 -2.08
CA TYR A 337 -6.69 -8.31 -3.39
C TYR A 337 -6.93 -6.81 -3.57
N ASP A 338 -6.72 -6.01 -2.53
CA ASP A 338 -6.72 -4.55 -2.52
C ASP A 338 -5.45 -3.90 -3.08
N LEU A 339 -4.46 -4.67 -3.39
CA LEU A 339 -3.15 -4.19 -3.79
C LEU A 339 -3.02 -4.08 -5.29
#